data_71bd052e77f924bb937ebcb08087e702
#
_entry.id   71bd052e77f924bb937ebcb08087e702
#
_cell.length_a   1.000
_cell.length_b   1.000
_cell.length_c   1.000
_cell.angle_alpha   90.00
_cell.angle_beta   90.00
_cell.angle_gamma   90.00
#
_symmetry.space_group_name_H-M   'P 1'
#
loop_
_entity.id
_entity.type
_entity.pdbx_description
1 polymer ?
#
loop_
_entity_poly.entity_id
_entity_poly.type
_entity_poly.pdbx_seq_one_letter_code
_entity_poly.pdbx_strand_id
1 'polypeptide(L)'
;MEDVKKLIYAGCARVVLNFAKNSNVELLEGMSRRFGKEKMLVCISSLEEYEDHKEMICEYASGILALDAVPKMQEGSRLPVIFHTEESNAESLQSLLLDPLIGGLSGSFISATETDLNEFKQNCKEAGIPVNTYESAISWSEFKLNGDGMVPVIVQDYKSDQVLMLAYMNEEAFNMTVRTGKMTYWSRSRQELWIKG
;
A
#
# COMPACT_ATOMS: atom_id res chain seq x y z
N MET A 1 -2.13 -6.79 26.22
CA MET A 1 -0.65 -6.72 26.18
C MET A 1 -0.02 -7.90 25.45
N GLU A 2 -0.39 -9.15 25.75
CA GLU A 2 0.18 -10.36 25.10
C GLU A 2 -0.02 -10.38 23.58
N ASP A 3 -1.19 -10.00 23.08
CA ASP A 3 -1.51 -10.08 21.64
C ASP A 3 -0.69 -9.07 20.83
N VAL A 4 -0.46 -7.86 21.34
CA VAL A 4 0.41 -6.85 20.67
C VAL A 4 1.83 -7.38 20.55
N LYS A 5 2.36 -8.00 21.61
CA LYS A 5 3.71 -8.61 21.58
C LYS A 5 3.79 -9.73 20.55
N LYS A 6 2.80 -10.63 20.53
CA LYS A 6 2.74 -11.74 19.57
C LYS A 6 2.76 -11.24 18.13
N LEU A 7 1.96 -10.21 17.80
CA LEU A 7 1.91 -9.63 16.47
C LEU A 7 3.26 -9.02 16.06
N ILE A 8 3.88 -8.22 16.95
CA ILE A 8 5.18 -7.58 16.64
C ILE A 8 6.28 -8.63 16.50
N TYR A 9 6.33 -9.63 17.39
CA TYR A 9 7.34 -10.70 17.31
C TYR A 9 7.10 -11.65 16.12
N ALA A 10 5.87 -11.77 15.62
CA ALA A 10 5.56 -12.47 14.38
C ALA A 10 5.95 -11.69 13.12
N GLY A 11 6.49 -10.47 13.25
CA GLY A 11 6.98 -9.66 12.14
C GLY A 11 6.01 -8.61 11.61
N CYS A 12 4.89 -8.33 12.30
CA CYS A 12 4.00 -7.23 11.90
C CYS A 12 4.74 -5.90 12.01
N ALA A 13 4.75 -5.13 10.92
CA ALA A 13 5.38 -3.80 10.88
C ALA A 13 4.68 -2.81 11.81
N ARG A 14 3.35 -2.88 11.91
CA ARG A 14 2.50 -2.01 12.74
C ARG A 14 1.36 -2.81 13.35
N VAL A 15 0.85 -2.32 14.48
CA VAL A 15 -0.30 -2.88 15.19
C VAL A 15 -1.34 -1.78 15.37
N VAL A 16 -2.61 -2.12 15.14
CA VAL A 16 -3.74 -1.21 15.34
C VAL A 16 -4.41 -1.51 16.67
N LEU A 17 -4.50 -0.52 17.54
CA LEU A 17 -5.24 -0.58 18.81
C LEU A 17 -6.63 0.03 18.62
N ASN A 18 -7.67 -0.79 18.67
CA ASN A 18 -9.05 -0.33 18.56
C ASN A 18 -9.51 0.28 19.89
N PHE A 19 -9.76 1.59 19.90
CA PHE A 19 -10.11 2.37 21.10
C PHE A 19 -11.55 2.17 21.57
N ALA A 20 -12.43 1.56 20.77
CA ALA A 20 -13.71 1.07 21.28
C ALA A 20 -13.58 0.10 22.47
N LYS A 21 -12.35 -0.37 22.76
CA LYS A 21 -12.01 -1.15 23.95
C LYS A 21 -11.11 -0.34 24.87
N ASN A 22 -11.61 0.09 26.03
CA ASN A 22 -10.85 0.85 27.04
C ASN A 22 -9.51 0.22 27.41
N SER A 23 -9.45 -1.12 27.48
CA SER A 23 -8.19 -1.83 27.74
C SER A 23 -7.10 -1.56 26.68
N ASN A 24 -7.46 -1.22 25.44
CA ASN A 24 -6.50 -0.85 24.41
C ASN A 24 -6.00 0.59 24.57
N VAL A 25 -6.82 1.48 25.10
CA VAL A 25 -6.42 2.84 25.48
C VAL A 25 -5.30 2.79 26.51
N GLU A 26 -5.50 2.01 27.59
CA GLU A 26 -4.50 1.82 28.64
C GLU A 26 -3.18 1.18 28.16
N LEU A 27 -3.24 0.42 27.04
CA LEU A 27 -2.08 -0.26 26.49
C LEU A 27 -1.19 0.64 25.63
N LEU A 28 -1.73 1.71 25.02
CA LEU A 28 -1.04 2.50 24.01
C LEU A 28 0.30 3.03 24.51
N GLU A 29 0.33 3.74 25.63
CA GLU A 29 1.54 4.32 26.18
C GLU A 29 2.61 3.25 26.44
N GLY A 30 2.25 2.18 27.15
CA GLY A 30 3.19 1.12 27.52
C GLY A 30 3.75 0.38 26.30
N MET A 31 2.94 0.16 25.25
CA MET A 31 3.39 -0.50 24.02
C MET A 31 4.23 0.43 23.15
N SER A 32 3.86 1.71 23.06
CA SER A 32 4.62 2.73 22.35
C SER A 32 6.02 2.91 22.97
N ARG A 33 6.11 3.02 24.28
CA ARG A 33 7.41 3.12 24.98
C ARG A 33 8.29 1.88 24.80
N ARG A 34 7.68 0.70 24.66
CA ARG A 34 8.42 -0.57 24.52
C ARG A 34 8.88 -0.85 23.10
N PHE A 35 8.04 -0.58 22.09
CA PHE A 35 8.23 -1.01 20.70
C PHE A 35 8.45 0.13 19.72
N GLY A 36 8.29 1.38 20.16
CA GLY A 36 8.32 2.58 19.34
C GLY A 36 6.92 3.01 18.88
N LYS A 37 6.68 4.34 18.87
CA LYS A 37 5.41 4.90 18.44
C LYS A 37 5.13 4.65 16.95
N GLU A 38 6.16 4.48 16.13
CA GLU A 38 6.08 4.19 14.70
C GLU A 38 5.39 2.86 14.39
N LYS A 39 5.31 1.97 15.40
CA LYS A 39 4.62 0.68 15.30
C LYS A 39 3.18 0.72 15.78
N MET A 40 2.75 1.82 16.41
CA MET A 40 1.40 1.95 16.97
C MET A 40 0.51 2.77 16.06
N LEU A 41 -0.62 2.19 15.67
CA LEU A 41 -1.77 2.86 15.07
C LEU A 41 -2.95 2.76 16.01
N VAL A 42 -3.82 3.75 16.00
CA VAL A 42 -5.06 3.75 16.77
C VAL A 42 -6.25 3.70 15.82
N CYS A 43 -7.18 2.79 16.07
CA CYS A 43 -8.45 2.77 15.36
C CYS A 43 -9.50 3.51 16.20
N ILE A 44 -10.19 4.46 15.58
CA ILE A 44 -11.26 5.26 16.16
C ILE A 44 -12.53 5.15 15.32
N SER A 45 -13.69 5.22 15.99
CA SER A 45 -15.00 5.08 15.38
C SER A 45 -15.77 6.42 15.30
N SER A 46 -15.37 7.43 16.06
CA SER A 46 -16.04 8.73 16.09
C SER A 46 -15.07 9.88 16.36
N LEU A 47 -15.50 11.10 16.05
CA LEU A 47 -14.76 12.31 16.38
C LEU A 47 -14.66 12.52 17.89
N GLU A 48 -15.71 12.20 18.65
CA GLU A 48 -15.73 12.31 20.12
C GLU A 48 -14.65 11.41 20.73
N GLU A 49 -14.56 10.14 20.31
CA GLU A 49 -13.52 9.21 20.74
C GLU A 49 -12.10 9.74 20.43
N TYR A 50 -11.92 10.42 19.30
CA TYR A 50 -10.64 11.05 18.97
C TYR A 50 -10.33 12.23 19.90
N GLU A 51 -11.27 13.16 20.10
CA GLU A 51 -11.04 14.36 20.91
C GLU A 51 -10.77 14.00 22.38
N ASP A 52 -11.45 12.98 22.92
CA ASP A 52 -11.23 12.49 24.28
C ASP A 52 -9.81 11.95 24.52
N HIS A 53 -9.16 11.46 23.46
CA HIS A 53 -7.84 10.80 23.56
C HIS A 53 -6.74 11.47 22.74
N LYS A 54 -7.01 12.63 22.13
CA LYS A 54 -6.15 13.29 21.15
C LYS A 54 -4.71 13.48 21.59
N GLU A 55 -4.48 13.97 22.80
CA GLU A 55 -3.14 14.22 23.32
C GLU A 55 -2.32 12.93 23.40
N MET A 56 -2.92 11.87 23.94
CA MET A 56 -2.29 10.56 24.06
C MET A 56 -2.04 9.92 22.70
N ILE A 57 -2.99 10.03 21.77
CA ILE A 57 -2.85 9.54 20.39
C ILE A 57 -1.67 10.25 19.71
N CYS A 58 -1.61 11.59 19.79
CA CYS A 58 -0.54 12.37 19.16
C CYS A 58 0.84 12.06 19.77
N GLU A 59 0.92 11.74 21.05
CA GLU A 59 2.17 11.43 21.71
C GLU A 59 2.66 10.00 21.39
N TYR A 60 1.77 9.01 21.43
CA TYR A 60 2.14 7.60 21.45
C TYR A 60 1.79 6.80 20.19
N ALA A 61 1.09 7.38 19.21
CA ALA A 61 0.79 6.73 17.95
C ALA A 61 1.44 7.43 16.74
N SER A 62 1.61 6.71 15.64
CA SER A 62 2.17 7.23 14.38
C SER A 62 1.11 7.49 13.31
N GLY A 63 -0.14 7.13 13.56
CA GLY A 63 -1.25 7.33 12.64
C GLY A 63 -2.56 6.79 13.18
N ILE A 64 -3.63 7.11 12.50
CA ILE A 64 -5.00 6.82 12.89
C ILE A 64 -5.68 6.01 11.80
N LEU A 65 -6.39 4.95 12.15
CA LEU A 65 -7.37 4.27 11.31
C LEU A 65 -8.75 4.81 11.70
N ALA A 66 -9.37 5.61 10.85
CA ALA A 66 -10.68 6.17 11.09
C ALA A 66 -11.77 5.38 10.36
N LEU A 67 -12.79 4.91 11.09
CA LEU A 67 -13.88 4.12 10.54
C LEU A 67 -15.00 5.00 9.96
N ASP A 68 -15.31 6.15 10.57
CA ASP A 68 -16.47 6.97 10.15
C ASP A 68 -16.29 8.50 10.21
N ALA A 69 -15.13 9.03 10.63
CA ALA A 69 -15.09 10.41 11.14
C ALA A 69 -14.16 11.40 10.41
N VAL A 70 -13.66 11.06 9.21
CA VAL A 70 -12.57 11.80 8.55
C VAL A 70 -12.85 13.28 8.24
N PRO A 71 -14.01 13.70 7.70
CA PRO A 71 -14.17 15.09 7.26
C PRO A 71 -14.02 16.14 8.36
N LYS A 72 -14.15 15.74 9.63
CA LYS A 72 -14.11 16.67 10.78
C LYS A 72 -12.82 16.60 11.59
N MET A 73 -11.98 15.58 11.35
CA MET A 73 -10.68 15.44 12.02
C MET A 73 -9.61 16.37 11.43
N GLN A 74 -9.89 16.94 10.26
CA GLN A 74 -8.95 17.74 9.47
C GLN A 74 -8.41 18.97 10.21
N GLU A 75 -9.19 19.56 11.08
CA GLU A 75 -8.79 20.82 11.75
C GLU A 75 -7.84 20.64 12.94
N GLY A 76 -7.50 19.42 13.33
CA GLY A 76 -6.74 19.20 14.57
C GLY A 76 -5.78 18.03 14.60
N SER A 77 -5.79 17.11 13.64
CA SER A 77 -4.87 15.99 13.64
C SER A 77 -3.53 16.35 12.97
N ARG A 78 -2.41 16.07 13.64
CA ARG A 78 -1.05 16.14 13.07
C ARG A 78 -0.56 14.78 12.58
N LEU A 79 -1.38 13.74 12.70
CA LEU A 79 -1.02 12.37 12.33
C LEU A 79 -1.73 11.99 11.03
N PRO A 80 -1.07 11.20 10.16
CA PRO A 80 -1.69 10.67 8.96
C PRO A 80 -2.87 9.78 9.31
N VAL A 81 -3.97 9.93 8.57
CA VAL A 81 -5.20 9.16 8.75
C VAL A 81 -5.31 8.13 7.64
N ILE A 82 -5.50 6.87 8.01
CA ILE A 82 -5.96 5.82 7.10
C ILE A 82 -7.48 5.81 7.19
N PHE A 83 -8.13 6.11 6.08
CA PHE A 83 -9.59 6.14 6.05
C PHE A 83 -10.17 4.80 5.63
N HIS A 84 -11.05 4.25 6.48
CA HIS A 84 -11.82 3.06 6.13
C HIS A 84 -13.12 3.47 5.46
N THR A 85 -13.40 2.92 4.28
CA THR A 85 -14.59 3.23 3.50
C THR A 85 -15.08 2.02 2.71
N GLU A 86 -16.40 1.90 2.56
CA GLU A 86 -17.05 0.94 1.67
C GLU A 86 -17.31 1.51 0.26
N GLU A 87 -16.81 2.74 -0.01
CA GLU A 87 -16.85 3.34 -1.35
C GLU A 87 -16.09 2.45 -2.34
N SER A 88 -16.70 2.18 -3.48
CA SER A 88 -16.16 1.34 -4.55
C SER A 88 -15.80 2.11 -5.83
N ASN A 89 -16.14 3.39 -5.92
CA ASN A 89 -15.81 4.21 -7.07
C ASN A 89 -14.37 4.72 -6.98
N ALA A 90 -13.54 4.35 -7.96
CA ALA A 90 -12.13 4.70 -8.00
C ALA A 90 -11.87 6.22 -8.04
N GLU A 91 -12.69 7.00 -8.76
CA GLU A 91 -12.55 8.46 -8.85
C GLU A 91 -12.88 9.13 -7.51
N SER A 92 -13.93 8.65 -6.81
CA SER A 92 -14.27 9.12 -5.47
C SER A 92 -13.15 8.84 -4.49
N LEU A 93 -12.57 7.64 -4.52
CA LEU A 93 -11.44 7.25 -3.68
C LEU A 93 -10.17 8.06 -3.98
N GLN A 94 -9.90 8.32 -5.26
CA GLN A 94 -8.80 9.18 -5.69
C GLN A 94 -8.99 10.61 -5.16
N SER A 95 -10.21 11.14 -5.22
CA SER A 95 -10.53 12.48 -4.70
C SER A 95 -10.30 12.59 -3.19
N LEU A 96 -10.58 11.54 -2.42
CA LEU A 96 -10.25 11.50 -0.99
C LEU A 96 -8.75 11.61 -0.73
N LEU A 97 -7.93 10.94 -1.54
CA LEU A 97 -6.46 10.95 -1.41
C LEU A 97 -5.80 12.30 -1.78
N LEU A 98 -6.54 13.24 -2.35
CA LEU A 98 -6.06 14.61 -2.56
C LEU A 98 -5.96 15.39 -1.25
N ASP A 99 -6.65 14.95 -0.20
CA ASP A 99 -6.52 15.54 1.12
C ASP A 99 -5.17 15.13 1.76
N PRO A 100 -4.30 16.09 2.11
CA PRO A 100 -2.97 15.81 2.64
C PRO A 100 -2.99 15.10 4.00
N LEU A 101 -4.11 15.11 4.72
CA LEU A 101 -4.27 14.36 5.98
C LEU A 101 -4.56 12.88 5.75
N ILE A 102 -5.06 12.50 4.57
CA ILE A 102 -5.34 11.12 4.25
C ILE A 102 -4.06 10.45 3.77
N GLY A 103 -3.41 9.74 4.68
CA GLY A 103 -2.21 8.96 4.42
C GLY A 103 -2.47 7.58 3.80
N GLY A 104 -3.72 7.18 3.64
CA GLY A 104 -4.09 5.90 3.05
C GLY A 104 -5.57 5.57 3.11
N LEU A 105 -5.95 4.55 2.35
CA LEU A 105 -7.31 4.02 2.30
C LEU A 105 -7.34 2.56 2.75
N SER A 106 -8.46 2.14 3.32
CA SER A 106 -8.80 0.78 3.70
C SER A 106 -10.27 0.51 3.36
N GLY A 107 -10.65 -0.74 3.11
CA GLY A 107 -12.02 -1.12 2.82
C GLY A 107 -12.16 -2.09 1.67
N SER A 108 -13.39 -2.29 1.21
CA SER A 108 -13.77 -3.32 0.25
C SER A 108 -13.05 -3.17 -1.10
N PHE A 109 -12.97 -1.96 -1.64
CA PHE A 109 -12.28 -1.70 -2.91
C PHE A 109 -10.80 -2.12 -2.86
N ILE A 110 -10.10 -1.77 -1.76
CA ILE A 110 -8.66 -2.05 -1.61
C ILE A 110 -8.39 -3.55 -1.42
N SER A 111 -9.33 -4.29 -0.83
CA SER A 111 -9.19 -5.71 -0.54
C SER A 111 -9.84 -6.63 -1.58
N ALA A 112 -10.56 -6.09 -2.57
CA ALA A 112 -11.17 -6.86 -3.63
C ALA A 112 -10.11 -7.48 -4.56
N THR A 113 -10.26 -8.76 -4.88
CA THR A 113 -9.32 -9.48 -5.75
C THR A 113 -9.37 -9.03 -7.20
N GLU A 114 -10.49 -8.48 -7.64
CA GLU A 114 -10.73 -7.93 -8.97
C GLU A 114 -10.17 -6.51 -9.17
N THR A 115 -9.82 -5.81 -8.08
CA THR A 115 -9.25 -4.46 -8.16
C THR A 115 -7.79 -4.50 -8.58
N ASP A 116 -7.45 -3.85 -9.70
CA ASP A 116 -6.06 -3.61 -10.07
C ASP A 116 -5.51 -2.39 -9.31
N LEU A 117 -4.91 -2.65 -8.14
CA LEU A 117 -4.32 -1.61 -7.30
C LEU A 117 -3.12 -0.90 -7.96
N ASN A 118 -2.43 -1.55 -8.90
CA ASN A 118 -1.33 -0.90 -9.61
C ASN A 118 -1.86 0.14 -10.60
N GLU A 119 -2.93 -0.19 -11.33
CA GLU A 119 -3.62 0.76 -12.19
C GLU A 119 -4.19 1.93 -11.37
N PHE A 120 -4.87 1.65 -10.26
CA PHE A 120 -5.37 2.69 -9.37
C PHE A 120 -4.25 3.62 -8.86
N LYS A 121 -3.10 3.07 -8.48
CA LYS A 121 -1.93 3.87 -8.05
C LYS A 121 -1.36 4.71 -9.19
N GLN A 122 -1.30 4.19 -10.42
CA GLN A 122 -0.84 4.97 -11.57
C GLN A 122 -1.77 6.17 -11.82
N ASN A 123 -3.08 5.96 -11.78
CA ASN A 123 -4.06 7.04 -11.91
C ASN A 123 -3.92 8.09 -10.79
N CYS A 124 -3.66 7.64 -9.56
CA CYS A 124 -3.36 8.55 -8.44
C CYS A 124 -2.09 9.38 -8.71
N LYS A 125 -1.02 8.76 -9.21
CA LYS A 125 0.23 9.44 -9.54
C LYS A 125 0.04 10.48 -10.65
N GLU A 126 -0.72 10.15 -11.70
CA GLU A 126 -1.06 11.06 -12.78
C GLU A 126 -1.87 12.27 -12.30
N ALA A 127 -2.70 12.09 -11.26
CA ALA A 127 -3.42 13.17 -10.58
C ALA A 127 -2.55 13.96 -9.57
N GLY A 128 -1.26 13.66 -9.46
CA GLY A 128 -0.34 14.36 -8.56
C GLY A 128 -0.37 13.88 -7.10
N ILE A 129 -1.04 12.77 -6.82
CA ILE A 129 -1.08 12.17 -5.49
C ILE A 129 0.21 11.37 -5.24
N PRO A 130 0.94 11.60 -4.13
CA PRO A 130 2.17 10.89 -3.84
C PRO A 130 1.90 9.44 -3.45
N VAL A 131 2.11 8.53 -4.36
CA VAL A 131 1.97 7.07 -4.16
C VAL A 131 3.20 6.33 -4.66
N ASN A 132 3.48 5.19 -4.05
CA ASN A 132 4.54 4.30 -4.52
C ASN A 132 4.02 3.45 -5.67
N THR A 133 4.63 3.61 -6.85
CA THR A 133 4.36 2.80 -8.05
C THR A 133 5.60 1.98 -8.40
N TYR A 134 5.42 0.94 -9.20
CA TYR A 134 6.57 0.25 -9.78
C TYR A 134 7.21 1.15 -10.85
N GLU A 135 8.52 1.28 -10.77
CA GLU A 135 9.33 2.06 -11.70
C GLU A 135 10.58 1.26 -12.08
N SER A 136 10.99 1.36 -13.33
CA SER A 136 12.27 0.80 -13.75
C SER A 136 13.40 1.79 -13.46
N ALA A 137 14.52 1.30 -12.96
CA ALA A 137 15.75 2.08 -12.81
C ALA A 137 16.46 2.31 -14.15
N ILE A 138 16.08 1.59 -15.20
CA ILE A 138 16.67 1.65 -16.54
C ILE A 138 15.58 1.84 -17.59
N SER A 139 15.91 2.52 -18.69
CA SER A 139 15.01 2.66 -19.84
C SER A 139 15.17 1.50 -20.82
N TRP A 140 14.15 1.26 -21.65
CA TRP A 140 14.25 0.23 -22.70
C TRP A 140 15.44 0.43 -23.63
N SER A 141 15.79 1.67 -23.94
CA SER A 141 16.90 2.02 -24.84
C SER A 141 18.30 1.63 -24.33
N GLU A 142 18.40 1.30 -23.04
CA GLU A 142 19.68 0.87 -22.43
C GLU A 142 19.93 -0.64 -22.61
N PHE A 143 18.93 -1.41 -23.05
CA PHE A 143 19.11 -2.82 -23.30
C PHE A 143 19.82 -3.09 -24.64
N LYS A 144 20.69 -4.09 -24.63
CA LYS A 144 21.23 -4.66 -25.86
C LYS A 144 20.23 -5.63 -26.47
N LEU A 145 19.52 -5.24 -27.51
CA LEU A 145 18.53 -6.03 -28.19
C LEU A 145 19.16 -7.08 -29.11
N ASN A 146 18.46 -8.21 -29.29
CA ASN A 146 18.79 -9.18 -30.32
C ASN A 146 18.34 -8.70 -31.72
N GLY A 147 18.55 -9.53 -32.75
CA GLY A 147 18.20 -9.18 -34.14
C GLY A 147 16.70 -8.94 -34.38
N ASP A 148 15.83 -9.42 -33.48
CA ASP A 148 14.37 -9.27 -33.53
C ASP A 148 13.86 -8.10 -32.67
N GLY A 149 14.75 -7.28 -32.12
CA GLY A 149 14.39 -6.16 -31.25
C GLY A 149 13.93 -6.57 -29.86
N MET A 150 14.36 -7.72 -29.36
CA MET A 150 13.94 -8.28 -28.07
C MET A 150 15.12 -8.55 -27.13
N VAL A 151 14.81 -8.67 -25.84
CA VAL A 151 15.77 -9.12 -24.81
C VAL A 151 15.35 -10.49 -24.27
N PRO A 152 16.30 -11.41 -24.03
CA PRO A 152 16.05 -12.61 -23.25
C PRO A 152 15.91 -12.21 -21.76
N VAL A 153 14.90 -12.78 -21.09
CA VAL A 153 14.62 -12.52 -19.68
C VAL A 153 14.63 -13.83 -18.91
N ILE A 154 15.47 -13.90 -17.90
CA ILE A 154 15.50 -15.00 -16.94
C ILE A 154 14.72 -14.56 -15.70
N VAL A 155 13.71 -15.34 -15.33
CA VAL A 155 12.95 -15.13 -14.11
C VAL A 155 13.46 -16.07 -13.03
N GLN A 156 13.74 -15.50 -11.87
CA GLN A 156 14.33 -16.20 -10.74
C GLN A 156 13.51 -15.91 -9.49
N ASP A 157 13.27 -16.92 -8.68
CA ASP A 157 12.66 -16.74 -7.35
C ASP A 157 13.65 -16.05 -6.42
N TYR A 158 13.23 -14.92 -5.84
CA TYR A 158 14.13 -14.08 -5.05
C TYR A 158 14.52 -14.65 -3.68
N LYS A 159 13.82 -15.69 -3.19
CA LYS A 159 14.13 -16.35 -1.92
C LYS A 159 15.04 -17.55 -2.07
N SER A 160 14.82 -18.33 -3.12
CA SER A 160 15.51 -19.59 -3.34
C SER A 160 16.59 -19.52 -4.43
N ASP A 161 16.68 -18.39 -5.15
CA ASP A 161 17.53 -18.21 -6.33
C ASP A 161 17.23 -19.20 -7.48
N GLN A 162 16.13 -19.95 -7.38
CA GLN A 162 15.75 -20.90 -8.40
C GLN A 162 15.33 -20.21 -9.69
N VAL A 163 15.93 -20.57 -10.81
CA VAL A 163 15.50 -20.13 -12.14
C VAL A 163 14.15 -20.78 -12.47
N LEU A 164 13.12 -19.96 -12.65
CA LEU A 164 11.76 -20.41 -12.93
C LEU A 164 11.49 -20.57 -14.42
N MET A 165 11.99 -19.64 -15.23
CA MET A 165 11.84 -19.70 -16.68
C MET A 165 12.75 -18.71 -17.42
N LEU A 166 12.86 -18.94 -18.74
CA LEU A 166 13.45 -18.02 -19.70
C LEU A 166 12.40 -17.71 -20.78
N ALA A 167 12.23 -16.44 -21.10
CA ALA A 167 11.36 -15.96 -22.16
C ALA A 167 11.95 -14.71 -22.84
N TYR A 168 11.18 -14.04 -23.69
CA TYR A 168 11.60 -12.82 -24.38
C TYR A 168 10.64 -11.67 -24.07
N MET A 169 11.17 -10.46 -24.04
CA MET A 169 10.40 -9.22 -23.99
C MET A 169 10.75 -8.34 -25.17
N ASN A 170 9.73 -7.68 -25.72
CA ASN A 170 9.83 -6.45 -26.48
C ASN A 170 9.58 -5.25 -25.55
N GLU A 171 9.69 -4.03 -26.05
CA GLU A 171 9.48 -2.82 -25.26
C GLU A 171 8.11 -2.76 -24.58
N GLU A 172 7.05 -3.16 -25.31
CA GLU A 172 5.69 -3.19 -24.78
C GLU A 172 5.54 -4.14 -23.59
N ALA A 173 6.10 -5.36 -23.70
CA ALA A 173 6.10 -6.35 -22.61
C ALA A 173 6.87 -5.86 -21.38
N PHE A 174 8.02 -5.20 -21.60
CA PHE A 174 8.81 -4.59 -20.53
C PHE A 174 8.02 -3.49 -19.80
N ASN A 175 7.49 -2.53 -20.56
CA ASN A 175 6.73 -1.40 -19.98
C ASN A 175 5.48 -1.89 -19.25
N MET A 176 4.78 -2.90 -19.79
CA MET A 176 3.62 -3.50 -19.13
C MET A 176 4.02 -4.22 -17.83
N THR A 177 5.14 -4.95 -17.83
CA THR A 177 5.65 -5.59 -16.60
C THR A 177 5.92 -4.56 -15.51
N VAL A 178 6.61 -3.46 -15.84
CA VAL A 178 6.92 -2.39 -14.88
C VAL A 178 5.63 -1.74 -14.38
N ARG A 179 4.72 -1.39 -15.28
CA ARG A 179 3.46 -0.70 -14.92
C ARG A 179 2.55 -1.53 -14.02
N THR A 180 2.41 -2.82 -14.33
CA THR A 180 1.42 -3.69 -13.66
C THR A 180 2.00 -4.50 -12.50
N GLY A 181 3.34 -4.64 -12.43
CA GLY A 181 3.99 -5.57 -11.51
C GLY A 181 3.76 -7.05 -11.85
N LYS A 182 3.11 -7.33 -12.99
CA LYS A 182 2.86 -8.69 -13.48
C LYS A 182 3.81 -9.01 -14.61
N MET A 183 4.51 -10.15 -14.51
CA MET A 183 5.48 -10.56 -15.51
C MET A 183 4.82 -10.76 -16.88
N THR A 184 5.17 -9.92 -17.82
CA THR A 184 4.62 -9.92 -19.18
C THR A 184 5.74 -10.23 -20.18
N TYR A 185 5.49 -11.12 -21.11
CA TYR A 185 6.43 -11.56 -22.14
C TYR A 185 5.86 -11.33 -23.53
N TRP A 186 6.74 -11.36 -24.52
CA TRP A 186 6.36 -11.43 -25.92
C TRP A 186 6.47 -12.86 -26.45
N SER A 187 5.35 -13.43 -26.88
CA SER A 187 5.30 -14.75 -27.50
C SER A 187 5.68 -14.65 -28.99
N ARG A 188 6.88 -15.08 -29.35
CA ARG A 188 7.34 -15.04 -30.76
C ARG A 188 6.51 -15.90 -31.71
N SER A 189 6.01 -17.04 -31.25
CA SER A 189 5.21 -17.94 -32.08
C SER A 189 3.78 -17.46 -32.28
N ARG A 190 3.19 -16.77 -31.27
CA ARG A 190 1.83 -16.25 -31.31
C ARG A 190 1.76 -14.79 -31.71
N GLN A 191 2.90 -14.07 -31.68
CA GLN A 191 2.99 -12.63 -31.96
C GLN A 191 2.04 -11.79 -31.08
N GLU A 192 2.03 -12.11 -29.77
CA GLU A 192 1.18 -11.46 -28.79
C GLU A 192 1.84 -11.34 -27.43
N LEU A 193 1.34 -10.45 -26.60
CA LEU A 193 1.72 -10.35 -25.18
C LEU A 193 1.21 -11.56 -24.41
N TRP A 194 2.03 -12.05 -23.50
CA TRP A 194 1.69 -13.15 -22.62
C TRP A 194 1.97 -12.76 -21.16
N ILE A 195 0.90 -12.54 -20.40
CA ILE A 195 0.98 -12.19 -18.98
C ILE A 195 1.06 -13.49 -18.17
N LYS A 196 1.98 -13.54 -17.21
CA LYS A 196 2.13 -14.64 -16.27
C LYS A 196 2.10 -14.10 -14.84
N GLY A 197 1.20 -14.66 -14.01
CA GLY A 197 1.05 -14.30 -12.61
C GLY A 197 -0.38 -14.48 -12.15
#